data_c7a0dc5a07caa89b5499ac2e55db66ad
#
_entry.id   c7a0dc5a07caa89b5499ac2e55db66ad
#
_cell.length_a   1.000
_cell.length_b   1.000
_cell.length_c   1.000
_cell.angle_alpha   90.00
_cell.angle_beta   90.00
_cell.angle_gamma   90.00
#
_symmetry.space_group_name_H-M   'P 1'
#
loop_
_entity.id
_entity.type
_entity.pdbx_description
1 polymer ?
#
loop_
_entity_poly.entity_id
_entity_poly.type
_entity_poly.pdbx_seq_one_letter_code
_entity_poly.pdbx_strand_id
1 'polypeptide(L)'
;MTREEARAFALRWLPAWTGNNPSELAAYYSEDTFYCDPGIPNGVKGREALLGYFQKLLAQNPDWVWTQIEGIPMEDGFLNKWHARIPVGSKIVECVGVCFVQLDSNGLIRRNEVYFDRTELVKEISKARKPAT
;
A
#
# COMPACT_ATOMS: atom_id res chain seq x y z
N MET A 1 16.29 12.36 4.78
CA MET A 1 14.97 12.40 5.46
C MET A 1 15.13 12.07 6.92
N THR A 2 14.41 12.77 7.79
CA THR A 2 14.37 12.48 9.22
C THR A 2 13.23 11.52 9.55
N ARG A 3 13.24 10.97 10.79
CA ARG A 3 12.11 10.14 11.26
C ARG A 3 10.81 10.95 11.31
N GLU A 4 10.89 12.22 11.65
CA GLU A 4 9.73 13.12 11.69
C GLU A 4 9.17 13.34 10.29
N GLU A 5 10.03 13.54 9.29
CA GLU A 5 9.62 13.69 7.90
C GLU A 5 8.98 12.40 7.36
N ALA A 6 9.54 11.24 7.69
CA ALA A 6 8.96 9.94 7.32
C ALA A 6 7.57 9.78 7.94
N ARG A 7 7.41 10.17 9.20
CA ARG A 7 6.11 10.13 9.89
C ARG A 7 5.10 11.07 9.24
N ALA A 8 5.52 12.30 8.95
CA ALA A 8 4.64 13.28 8.32
C ALA A 8 4.18 12.82 6.93
N PHE A 9 5.09 12.24 6.15
CA PHE A 9 4.75 11.70 4.84
C PHE A 9 3.71 10.58 4.96
N ALA A 10 3.93 9.62 5.86
CA ALA A 10 3.03 8.49 6.06
C ALA A 10 1.64 8.95 6.51
N LEU A 11 1.56 9.95 7.39
CA LEU A 11 0.29 10.50 7.86
C LEU A 11 -0.54 11.14 6.75
N ARG A 12 0.11 11.68 5.70
CA ARG A 12 -0.59 12.23 4.54
C ARG A 12 -0.93 11.15 3.51
N TRP A 13 0.02 10.24 3.27
CA TRP A 13 -0.07 9.27 2.16
C TRP A 13 -0.95 8.07 2.48
N LEU A 14 -0.77 7.44 3.65
CA LEU A 14 -1.47 6.19 3.97
C LEU A 14 -3.00 6.32 3.97
N PRO A 15 -3.61 7.44 4.41
CA PRO A 15 -5.06 7.59 4.30
C PRO A 15 -5.60 7.54 2.87
N ALA A 16 -4.77 7.82 1.87
CA ALA A 16 -5.19 7.75 0.47
C ALA A 16 -5.44 6.31 -0.01
N TRP A 17 -4.99 5.30 0.76
CA TRP A 17 -5.29 3.89 0.49
C TRP A 17 -6.72 3.51 0.86
N THR A 18 -7.42 4.33 1.62
CA THR A 18 -8.76 4.06 2.14
C THR A 18 -9.81 4.87 1.38
N GLY A 19 -11.00 4.29 1.16
CA GLY A 19 -12.14 5.01 0.57
C GLY A 19 -12.25 4.91 -0.94
N ASN A 20 -11.46 4.06 -1.58
CA ASN A 20 -11.51 3.83 -3.03
C ASN A 20 -11.34 5.11 -3.87
N ASN A 21 -10.24 5.83 -3.62
CA ASN A 21 -9.87 7.03 -4.37
C ASN A 21 -8.53 6.81 -5.10
N PRO A 22 -8.49 5.98 -6.17
CA PRO A 22 -7.23 5.61 -6.81
C PRO A 22 -6.44 6.77 -7.41
N SER A 23 -7.13 7.80 -7.93
CA SER A 23 -6.46 8.99 -8.46
C SER A 23 -5.75 9.79 -7.38
N GLU A 24 -6.33 9.88 -6.19
CA GLU A 24 -5.71 10.54 -5.05
C GLU A 24 -4.45 9.78 -4.60
N LEU A 25 -4.54 8.45 -4.52
CA LEU A 25 -3.39 7.62 -4.17
C LEU A 25 -2.28 7.73 -5.22
N ALA A 26 -2.62 7.61 -6.51
CA ALA A 26 -1.66 7.67 -7.60
C ALA A 26 -0.94 9.02 -7.67
N ALA A 27 -1.56 10.09 -7.20
CA ALA A 27 -0.95 11.43 -7.20
C ALA A 27 0.30 11.53 -6.32
N TYR A 28 0.50 10.62 -5.39
CA TYR A 28 1.73 10.56 -4.56
C TYR A 28 2.91 9.94 -5.30
N TYR A 29 2.70 9.36 -6.47
CA TYR A 29 3.71 8.59 -7.20
C TYR A 29 4.23 9.37 -8.41
N SER A 30 5.52 9.18 -8.72
CA SER A 30 6.13 9.82 -9.89
C SER A 30 5.66 9.15 -11.19
N GLU A 31 5.88 9.84 -12.31
CA GLU A 31 5.49 9.34 -13.63
C GLU A 31 6.16 8.04 -13.99
N ASP A 32 7.44 7.87 -13.58
CA ASP A 32 8.27 6.71 -13.85
C ASP A 32 8.34 5.73 -12.67
N THR A 33 7.37 5.79 -11.77
CA THR A 33 7.37 5.00 -10.52
C THR A 33 7.41 3.50 -10.78
N PHE A 34 7.98 2.77 -9.81
CA PHE A 34 7.91 1.31 -9.74
C PHE A 34 7.20 0.91 -8.46
N TYR A 35 6.24 -0.01 -8.56
CA TYR A 35 5.48 -0.52 -7.43
C TYR A 35 5.38 -2.04 -7.51
N CYS A 36 5.52 -2.73 -6.37
CA CYS A 36 5.18 -4.15 -6.27
C CYS A 36 4.62 -4.48 -4.89
N ASP A 37 3.83 -5.53 -4.83
CA ASP A 37 3.34 -6.12 -3.60
C ASP A 37 3.20 -7.64 -3.79
N PRO A 38 2.84 -8.41 -2.75
CA PRO A 38 2.72 -9.87 -2.89
C PRO A 38 1.70 -10.32 -3.95
N GLY A 39 0.75 -9.48 -4.33
CA GLY A 39 -0.23 -9.77 -5.39
C GLY A 39 0.34 -9.59 -6.81
N ILE A 40 1.36 -8.74 -6.96
CA ILE A 40 2.05 -8.50 -8.23
C ILE A 40 3.56 -8.43 -7.98
N PRO A 41 4.20 -9.56 -7.64
CA PRO A 41 5.62 -9.55 -7.22
C PRO A 41 6.58 -9.06 -8.31
N ASN A 42 6.20 -9.17 -9.59
CA ASN A 42 7.02 -8.66 -10.71
C ASN A 42 6.84 -7.15 -10.91
N GLY A 43 5.86 -6.55 -10.25
CA GLY A 43 5.70 -5.11 -10.21
C GLY A 43 4.95 -4.49 -11.37
N VAL A 44 4.68 -3.19 -11.19
CA VAL A 44 4.07 -2.32 -12.19
C VAL A 44 4.99 -1.13 -12.37
N LYS A 45 5.26 -0.76 -13.62
CA LYS A 45 6.11 0.37 -13.95
C LYS A 45 5.29 1.48 -14.59
N GLY A 46 5.44 2.70 -14.07
CA GLY A 46 4.75 3.89 -14.58
C GLY A 46 3.46 4.18 -13.82
N ARG A 47 3.21 5.47 -13.60
CA ARG A 47 2.04 5.93 -12.82
C ARG A 47 0.71 5.57 -13.49
N GLU A 48 0.65 5.61 -14.82
CA GLU A 48 -0.58 5.29 -15.54
C GLU A 48 -0.97 3.80 -15.34
N ALA A 49 0.00 2.90 -15.48
CA ALA A 49 -0.24 1.47 -15.23
C ALA A 49 -0.57 1.21 -13.76
N LEU A 50 0.09 1.93 -12.85
CA LEU A 50 -0.17 1.83 -11.42
C LEU A 50 -1.58 2.31 -11.08
N LEU A 51 -2.05 3.38 -11.69
CA LEU A 51 -3.43 3.86 -11.52
C LEU A 51 -4.44 2.74 -11.88
N GLY A 52 -4.21 2.05 -13.00
CA GLY A 52 -5.05 0.93 -13.40
C GLY A 52 -5.08 -0.20 -12.37
N TYR A 53 -3.93 -0.51 -11.78
CA TYR A 53 -3.83 -1.50 -10.70
C TYR A 53 -4.57 -1.02 -9.44
N PHE A 54 -4.39 0.23 -9.04
CA PHE A 54 -5.06 0.79 -7.87
C PHE A 54 -6.58 0.86 -8.05
N GLN A 55 -7.07 1.12 -9.25
CA GLN A 55 -8.51 1.13 -9.53
C GLN A 55 -9.16 -0.20 -9.15
N LYS A 56 -8.51 -1.31 -9.48
CA LYS A 56 -8.99 -2.66 -9.14
C LYS A 56 -8.81 -2.98 -7.67
N LEU A 57 -7.62 -2.68 -7.14
CA LEU A 57 -7.25 -3.02 -5.76
C LEU A 57 -8.12 -2.28 -4.74
N LEU A 58 -8.28 -0.97 -4.92
CA LEU A 58 -9.04 -0.15 -3.97
C LEU A 58 -10.56 -0.40 -4.06
N ALA A 59 -11.06 -0.73 -5.24
CA ALA A 59 -12.47 -1.09 -5.41
C ALA A 59 -12.83 -2.35 -4.62
N GLN A 60 -11.87 -3.28 -4.48
CA GLN A 60 -12.04 -4.51 -3.71
C GLN A 60 -11.86 -4.28 -2.21
N ASN A 61 -11.22 -3.19 -1.80
CA ASN A 61 -10.83 -2.95 -0.41
C ASN A 61 -11.11 -1.50 0.01
N PRO A 62 -12.35 -1.01 -0.11
CA PRO A 62 -12.66 0.40 0.18
C PRO A 62 -12.48 0.78 1.64
N ASP A 63 -12.55 -0.19 2.55
CA ASP A 63 -12.58 0.05 3.99
C ASP A 63 -11.32 -0.39 4.73
N TRP A 64 -10.30 -0.86 4.02
CA TRP A 64 -9.05 -1.20 4.71
C TRP A 64 -8.34 0.05 5.21
N VAL A 65 -7.55 -0.10 6.28
CA VAL A 65 -6.84 1.02 6.91
C VAL A 65 -5.39 0.64 7.13
N TRP A 66 -4.49 1.49 6.67
CA TRP A 66 -3.04 1.31 6.77
C TRP A 66 -2.45 2.41 7.64
N THR A 67 -1.67 2.02 8.66
CA THR A 67 -1.04 2.97 9.58
C THR A 67 0.44 2.66 9.74
N GLN A 68 1.25 3.68 9.94
CA GLN A 68 2.66 3.51 10.20
C GLN A 68 2.90 3.12 11.65
N ILE A 69 3.66 2.04 11.87
CA ILE A 69 4.19 1.68 13.20
C ILE A 69 5.52 2.40 13.40
N GLU A 70 6.41 2.34 12.40
CA GLU A 70 7.73 2.93 12.48
C GLU A 70 8.22 3.30 11.08
N GLY A 71 8.84 4.47 10.95
CA GLY A 71 9.50 4.88 9.71
C GLY A 71 11.00 5.01 9.96
N ILE A 72 11.80 4.26 9.18
CA ILE A 72 13.26 4.26 9.29
C ILE A 72 13.82 5.02 8.10
N PRO A 73 14.45 6.19 8.32
CA PRO A 73 14.98 7.00 7.23
C PRO A 73 16.06 6.26 6.43
N MET A 74 16.03 6.47 5.12
CA MET A 74 17.06 6.07 4.18
C MET A 74 17.56 7.33 3.48
N GLU A 75 18.57 7.19 2.62
CA GLU A 75 19.16 8.35 1.93
C GLU A 75 18.12 9.16 1.14
N ASP A 76 17.22 8.50 0.43
CA ASP A 76 16.24 9.15 -0.44
C ASP A 76 14.79 8.73 -0.15
N GLY A 77 14.50 8.39 1.10
CA GLY A 77 13.15 7.96 1.48
C GLY A 77 13.14 7.31 2.85
N PHE A 78 12.33 6.27 3.00
CA PHE A 78 12.22 5.57 4.28
C PHE A 78 11.75 4.13 4.10
N LEU A 79 12.10 3.29 5.08
CA LEU A 79 11.48 1.98 5.26
C LEU A 79 10.28 2.18 6.17
N ASN A 80 9.10 1.81 5.71
CA ASN A 80 7.85 1.99 6.44
C ASN A 80 7.41 0.64 7.01
N LYS A 81 7.45 0.51 8.33
CA LYS A 81 6.80 -0.62 9.00
C LYS A 81 5.36 -0.21 9.28
N TRP A 82 4.41 -1.00 8.80
CA TRP A 82 3.00 -0.63 8.84
C TRP A 82 2.14 -1.74 9.43
N HIS A 83 0.97 -1.34 9.90
CA HIS A 83 -0.12 -2.22 10.30
C HIS A 83 -1.29 -2.00 9.36
N ALA A 84 -1.92 -3.08 8.91
CA ALA A 84 -3.11 -3.02 8.07
C ALA A 84 -4.27 -3.71 8.76
N ARG A 85 -5.44 -3.08 8.65
CA ARG A 85 -6.71 -3.63 9.13
C ARG A 85 -7.59 -3.81 7.90
N ILE A 86 -7.86 -5.08 7.55
CA ILE A 86 -8.47 -5.44 6.26
C ILE A 86 -9.76 -6.21 6.49
N PRO A 87 -10.93 -5.57 6.28
CA PRO A 87 -12.21 -6.29 6.33
C PRO A 87 -12.30 -7.30 5.19
N VAL A 88 -12.67 -8.54 5.52
CA VAL A 88 -12.87 -9.62 4.55
C VAL A 88 -14.15 -10.36 4.94
N GLY A 89 -15.24 -10.12 4.21
CA GLY A 89 -16.55 -10.65 4.60
C GLY A 89 -16.96 -10.14 5.99
N SER A 90 -17.25 -11.05 6.90
CA SER A 90 -17.63 -10.71 8.29
C SER A 90 -16.43 -10.62 9.24
N LYS A 91 -15.21 -10.83 8.73
CA LYS A 91 -13.98 -10.85 9.53
C LYS A 91 -13.11 -9.64 9.27
N ILE A 92 -12.24 -9.34 10.24
CA ILE A 92 -11.19 -8.35 10.10
C ILE A 92 -9.86 -9.09 10.16
N VAL A 93 -9.05 -8.98 9.10
CA VAL A 93 -7.70 -9.54 9.07
C VAL A 93 -6.72 -8.41 9.38
N GLU A 94 -5.82 -8.64 10.32
CA GLU A 94 -4.77 -7.69 10.66
C GLU A 94 -3.43 -8.22 10.21
N CYS A 95 -2.66 -7.37 9.53
CA CYS A 95 -1.35 -7.71 8.98
C CYS A 95 -0.32 -6.67 9.41
N VAL A 96 0.91 -7.12 9.60
CA VAL A 96 2.07 -6.23 9.79
C VAL A 96 3.07 -6.54 8.68
N GLY A 97 3.62 -5.51 8.09
CA GLY A 97 4.62 -5.67 7.05
C GLY A 97 5.49 -4.45 6.93
N VAL A 98 6.28 -4.42 5.87
CA VAL A 98 7.18 -3.32 5.57
C VAL A 98 7.06 -2.95 4.10
N CYS A 99 7.37 -1.70 3.78
CA CYS A 99 7.55 -1.30 2.39
C CYS A 99 8.71 -0.31 2.28
N PHE A 100 9.42 -0.41 1.16
CA PHE A 100 10.40 0.60 0.78
C PHE A 100 9.67 1.75 0.10
N VAL A 101 9.99 2.97 0.50
CA VAL A 101 9.48 4.19 -0.11
C VAL A 101 10.65 5.07 -0.47
N GLN A 102 10.97 5.16 -1.76
CA GLN A 102 11.99 6.08 -2.27
C GLN A 102 11.30 7.23 -2.98
N LEU A 103 11.76 8.44 -2.69
CA LEU A 103 11.20 9.67 -3.24
C LEU A 103 12.14 10.27 -4.27
N ASP A 104 11.58 10.95 -5.26
CA ASP A 104 12.35 11.75 -6.21
C ASP A 104 12.59 13.16 -5.66
N SER A 105 13.24 14.02 -6.45
CA SER A 105 13.56 15.39 -6.05
C SER A 105 12.31 16.27 -5.85
N ASN A 106 11.17 15.83 -6.35
CA ASN A 106 9.89 16.54 -6.19
C ASN A 106 9.07 16.01 -5.03
N GLY A 107 9.60 15.05 -4.27
CA GLY A 107 8.89 14.45 -3.15
C GLY A 107 7.83 13.42 -3.55
N LEU A 108 7.86 12.94 -4.79
CA LEU A 108 6.96 11.90 -5.27
C LEU A 108 7.62 10.52 -5.13
N ILE A 109 6.80 9.50 -4.92
CA ILE A 109 7.27 8.13 -4.76
C ILE A 109 7.72 7.59 -6.12
N ARG A 110 9.01 7.31 -6.26
CA ARG A 110 9.57 6.69 -7.47
C ARG A 110 9.73 5.17 -7.33
N ARG A 111 9.72 4.64 -6.10
CA ARG A 111 9.78 3.22 -5.83
C ARG A 111 9.05 2.90 -4.53
N ASN A 112 8.12 1.95 -4.62
CA ASN A 112 7.39 1.47 -3.44
C ASN A 112 7.27 -0.05 -3.56
N GLU A 113 7.96 -0.78 -2.70
CA GLU A 113 7.94 -2.24 -2.68
C GLU A 113 7.37 -2.71 -1.35
N VAL A 114 6.29 -3.45 -1.41
CA VAL A 114 5.52 -3.88 -0.24
C VAL A 114 5.76 -5.37 0.02
N TYR A 115 6.15 -5.70 1.25
CA TYR A 115 6.44 -7.08 1.65
C TYR A 115 5.71 -7.43 2.94
N PHE A 116 4.90 -8.46 2.87
CA PHE A 116 4.24 -9.04 4.05
C PHE A 116 3.78 -10.45 3.75
N ASP A 117 3.59 -11.23 4.82
CA ASP A 117 2.99 -12.55 4.71
C ASP A 117 1.48 -12.40 4.63
N ARG A 118 0.91 -12.73 3.48
CA ARG A 118 -0.53 -12.63 3.24
C ARG A 118 -1.26 -13.96 3.31
N THR A 119 -0.63 -14.99 3.88
CA THR A 119 -1.20 -16.34 3.95
C THR A 119 -2.60 -16.33 4.57
N GLU A 120 -2.75 -15.70 5.73
CA GLU A 120 -4.05 -15.61 6.40
C GLU A 120 -5.05 -14.78 5.61
N LEU A 121 -4.62 -13.65 5.04
CA LEU A 121 -5.46 -12.80 4.23
C LEU A 121 -6.03 -13.55 3.03
N VAL A 122 -5.18 -14.25 2.30
CA VAL A 122 -5.60 -15.05 1.12
C VAL A 122 -6.58 -16.15 1.54
N LYS A 123 -6.31 -16.81 2.68
CA LYS A 123 -7.19 -17.84 3.23
C LYS A 123 -8.59 -17.28 3.51
N GLU A 124 -8.67 -16.13 4.16
CA GLU A 124 -9.96 -15.51 4.50
C GLU A 124 -10.69 -14.99 3.26
N ILE A 125 -9.98 -14.42 2.28
CA ILE A 125 -10.56 -14.01 1.00
C ILE A 125 -11.16 -15.23 0.28
N SER A 126 -10.43 -16.35 0.26
CA SER A 126 -10.89 -17.58 -0.37
C SER A 126 -12.16 -18.12 0.29
N LYS A 127 -12.24 -18.07 1.62
CA LYS A 127 -13.44 -18.47 2.38
C LYS A 127 -14.64 -17.58 2.06
N ALA A 128 -14.42 -16.26 2.00
CA ALA A 128 -15.47 -15.29 1.73
C ALA A 128 -16.06 -15.43 0.32
N ARG A 129 -15.30 -15.99 -0.63
CA ARG A 129 -15.73 -16.20 -2.03
C ARG A 129 -16.41 -17.55 -2.26
N LYS A 130 -16.40 -18.46 -1.29
CA LYS A 130 -17.07 -19.75 -1.44
C LYS A 130 -18.56 -19.55 -1.43
N PRO A 131 -19.31 -20.17 -2.38
CA PRO A 131 -20.75 -20.12 -2.35
C PRO A 131 -21.27 -20.79 -1.08
N ALA A 132 -22.34 -20.22 -0.51
CA ALA A 132 -23.06 -20.84 0.59
C ALA A 132 -23.72 -22.12 0.09
N THR A 133 -23.37 -23.26 0.68
CA THR A 133 -23.98 -24.57 0.36
C THR A 133 -24.87 -25.01 1.49
#